data_fad59a99b2a14b7dd686df802910f7fa
#
_entry.id   fad59a99b2a14b7dd686df802910f7fa
#
_cell.length_a   1.000
_cell.length_b   1.000
_cell.length_c   1.000
_cell.angle_alpha   90.00
_cell.angle_beta   90.00
_cell.angle_gamma   90.00
#
_symmetry.space_group_name_H-M   'P 1'
#
loop_
_entity.id
_entity.type
_entity.pdbx_description
1 polymer ?
#
loop_
_entity_poly.entity_id
_entity_poly.type
_entity_poly.pdbx_seq_one_letter_code
_entity_poly.pdbx_strand_id
1 'polypeptide(L)'
;CVVRMQNVDVLWFDHACIYDDGIEDKGQKTRMNVFNFTQECTITPRDYAKQAIKVGSRDISFSWGGMIDFSFLKQLKLKFINKIINEDIHFGMVLFASADSIYILPKRLYLCRLRANSISNHDKKVTKANVSEYFKDLYEFFGENAKEAKNYLKAASRMITALELIEFFKDQKNENSQAIKEAFLPFYVKKALMIKKFKKDPLNLKEKLPIIKPFIQTKIPYDLWKIWQKIKGILDKINFAK
;
A
#
# COMPACT_ATOMS: atom_id res chain seq x y z
N CYS A 1 -19.76 -2.03 -14.50
CA CYS A 1 -19.17 -2.77 -13.36
C CYS A 1 -20.08 -3.90 -12.86
N VAL A 2 -21.36 -3.63 -12.56
CA VAL A 2 -22.27 -4.63 -11.95
C VAL A 2 -22.34 -5.93 -12.76
N VAL A 3 -22.48 -5.85 -14.08
CA VAL A 3 -22.52 -7.05 -14.95
C VAL A 3 -21.21 -7.87 -14.88
N ARG A 4 -20.08 -7.21 -14.60
CA ARG A 4 -18.76 -7.85 -14.53
C ARG A 4 -18.42 -8.35 -13.12
N MET A 5 -19.24 -8.05 -12.12
CA MET A 5 -19.12 -8.58 -10.76
C MET A 5 -19.68 -9.99 -10.60
N GLN A 6 -20.32 -10.54 -11.66
CA GLN A 6 -20.82 -11.91 -11.60
C GLN A 6 -19.67 -12.89 -11.45
N ASN A 7 -19.68 -13.64 -10.34
CA ASN A 7 -18.67 -14.66 -10.01
C ASN A 7 -17.23 -14.12 -9.83
N VAL A 8 -17.06 -12.88 -9.40
CA VAL A 8 -15.76 -12.35 -9.02
C VAL A 8 -15.84 -11.64 -7.67
N ASP A 9 -14.79 -11.78 -6.86
CA ASP A 9 -14.75 -11.22 -5.51
C ASP A 9 -14.42 -9.73 -5.53
N VAL A 10 -13.53 -9.34 -6.44
CA VAL A 10 -13.02 -7.97 -6.58
C VAL A 10 -13.00 -7.56 -8.04
N LEU A 11 -13.54 -6.39 -8.35
CA LEU A 11 -13.37 -5.73 -9.63
C LEU A 11 -12.49 -4.49 -9.42
N TRP A 12 -11.39 -4.40 -10.16
CA TRP A 12 -10.43 -3.30 -10.07
C TRP A 12 -10.45 -2.49 -11.36
N PHE A 13 -10.76 -1.19 -11.26
CA PHE A 13 -10.81 -0.25 -12.38
C PHE A 13 -9.76 0.85 -12.24
N ASP A 14 -9.60 1.63 -13.31
CA ASP A 14 -8.65 2.75 -13.37
C ASP A 14 -9.30 4.09 -12.98
N HIS A 15 -8.47 5.12 -12.84
CA HIS A 15 -8.87 6.47 -12.49
C HIS A 15 -8.25 7.51 -13.42
N ALA A 16 -8.81 8.70 -13.44
CA ALA A 16 -8.20 9.91 -13.97
C ALA A 16 -7.98 10.91 -12.84
N CYS A 17 -6.92 11.70 -12.92
CA CYS A 17 -6.68 12.80 -11.99
C CYS A 17 -7.32 14.08 -12.52
N ILE A 18 -7.97 14.84 -11.62
CA ILE A 18 -8.42 16.21 -11.83
C ILE A 18 -7.58 17.08 -10.88
N TYR A 19 -6.99 18.12 -11.42
CA TYR A 19 -6.11 19.01 -10.68
C TYR A 19 -6.84 20.32 -10.40
N ASP A 20 -6.83 20.76 -9.14
CA ASP A 20 -7.31 22.08 -8.76
C ASP A 20 -6.33 23.14 -9.26
N ASP A 21 -6.80 24.40 -9.37
CA ASP A 21 -5.98 25.53 -9.78
C ASP A 21 -4.70 25.64 -8.97
N GLY A 22 -3.59 25.84 -9.65
CA GLY A 22 -2.25 25.94 -9.05
C GLY A 22 -1.58 24.60 -8.75
N ILE A 23 -2.18 23.47 -9.09
CA ILE A 23 -1.56 22.15 -8.99
C ILE A 23 -1.12 21.69 -10.40
N GLU A 24 0.18 21.50 -10.54
CA GLU A 24 0.78 21.02 -11.80
C GLU A 24 0.47 19.54 -12.03
N ASP A 25 0.03 19.19 -13.24
CA ASP A 25 -0.04 17.80 -13.69
C ASP A 25 1.36 17.26 -13.96
N LYS A 26 1.81 16.38 -13.07
CA LYS A 26 3.11 15.71 -13.19
C LYS A 26 3.09 14.47 -14.06
N GLY A 27 2.03 14.24 -14.82
CA GLY A 27 1.88 13.07 -15.71
C GLY A 27 1.92 11.74 -14.95
N GLN A 28 1.31 11.66 -13.76
CA GLN A 28 1.34 10.45 -12.95
C GLN A 28 0.70 9.28 -13.69
N LYS A 29 1.44 8.17 -13.75
CA LYS A 29 0.90 6.92 -14.31
C LYS A 29 -0.15 6.35 -13.36
N THR A 30 -1.28 5.94 -13.91
CA THR A 30 -2.29 5.22 -13.16
C THR A 30 -1.82 3.82 -12.75
N ARG A 31 -2.52 3.17 -11.84
CA ARG A 31 -2.21 1.79 -11.44
C ARG A 31 -2.27 0.83 -12.63
N MET A 32 -3.27 0.95 -13.49
CA MET A 32 -3.39 0.11 -14.69
C MET A 32 -2.20 0.29 -15.63
N ASN A 33 -1.74 1.55 -15.83
CA ASN A 33 -0.53 1.82 -16.61
C ASN A 33 0.74 1.21 -15.98
N VAL A 34 0.90 1.33 -14.64
CA VAL A 34 2.05 0.75 -13.92
C VAL A 34 2.08 -0.77 -14.06
N PHE A 35 0.92 -1.41 -13.94
CA PHE A 35 0.78 -2.86 -14.05
C PHE A 35 0.69 -3.36 -15.49
N ASN A 36 0.64 -2.45 -16.46
CA ASN A 36 0.49 -2.77 -17.89
C ASN A 36 -0.77 -3.59 -18.18
N PHE A 37 -1.87 -3.32 -17.49
CA PHE A 37 -3.17 -3.89 -17.77
C PHE A 37 -3.88 -3.02 -18.82
N THR A 38 -3.94 -3.50 -20.06
CA THR A 38 -4.49 -2.77 -21.21
C THR A 38 -5.84 -3.33 -21.67
N GLN A 39 -6.19 -4.54 -21.25
CA GLN A 39 -7.42 -5.25 -21.63
C GLN A 39 -8.16 -5.77 -20.41
N GLU A 40 -9.48 -5.93 -20.55
CA GLU A 40 -10.33 -6.57 -19.54
C GLU A 40 -9.91 -8.04 -19.41
N CYS A 41 -9.69 -8.50 -18.18
CA CYS A 41 -9.37 -9.89 -17.88
C CYS A 41 -9.68 -10.24 -16.43
N THR A 42 -9.87 -11.52 -16.16
CA THR A 42 -9.90 -12.06 -14.79
C THR A 42 -8.55 -12.67 -14.46
N ILE A 43 -8.01 -12.34 -13.32
CA ILE A 43 -6.75 -12.87 -12.81
C ILE A 43 -6.92 -13.43 -11.41
N THR A 44 -6.00 -14.29 -11.00
CA THR A 44 -5.89 -14.75 -9.62
C THR A 44 -5.00 -13.79 -8.80
N PRO A 45 -5.09 -13.78 -7.46
CA PRO A 45 -4.12 -13.08 -6.61
C PRO A 45 -2.67 -13.49 -6.87
N ARG A 46 -2.43 -14.75 -7.23
CA ARG A 46 -1.10 -15.24 -7.63
C ARG A 46 -0.59 -14.54 -8.91
N ASP A 47 -1.46 -14.35 -9.90
CA ASP A 47 -1.09 -13.63 -11.13
C ASP A 47 -0.83 -12.16 -10.85
N TYR A 48 -1.64 -11.55 -9.96
CA TYR A 48 -1.39 -10.21 -9.47
C TYR A 48 -0.01 -10.09 -8.80
N ALA A 49 0.33 -11.02 -7.89
CA ALA A 49 1.61 -11.03 -7.20
C ALA A 49 2.80 -11.13 -8.17
N LYS A 50 2.72 -12.01 -9.17
CA LYS A 50 3.73 -12.15 -10.24
C LYS A 50 3.89 -10.84 -11.02
N GLN A 51 2.78 -10.22 -11.42
CA GLN A 51 2.82 -8.96 -12.16
C GLN A 51 3.38 -7.82 -11.30
N ALA A 52 3.00 -7.74 -10.01
CA ALA A 52 3.53 -6.77 -9.06
C ALA A 52 5.06 -6.87 -8.92
N ILE A 53 5.59 -8.09 -8.77
CA ILE A 53 7.02 -8.34 -8.73
C ILE A 53 7.69 -7.85 -10.01
N LYS A 54 7.13 -8.21 -11.18
CA LYS A 54 7.66 -7.84 -12.50
C LYS A 54 7.77 -6.32 -12.69
N VAL A 55 6.76 -5.56 -12.26
CA VAL A 55 6.75 -4.10 -12.38
C VAL A 55 7.38 -3.37 -11.18
N GLY A 56 7.84 -4.11 -10.18
CA GLY A 56 8.46 -3.55 -8.98
C GLY A 56 7.48 -2.90 -8.00
N SER A 57 6.18 -3.16 -8.11
CA SER A 57 5.19 -2.69 -7.15
C SER A 57 5.36 -3.41 -5.82
N ARG A 58 5.16 -2.68 -4.70
CA ARG A 58 5.38 -3.19 -3.34
C ARG A 58 4.18 -2.99 -2.44
N ASP A 59 3.06 -2.54 -2.97
CA ASP A 59 1.84 -2.34 -2.21
C ASP A 59 0.59 -2.70 -3.02
N ILE A 60 -0.48 -3.00 -2.28
CA ILE A 60 -1.83 -3.18 -2.79
C ILE A 60 -2.70 -2.20 -2.01
N SER A 61 -2.75 -0.94 -2.42
CA SER A 61 -3.73 -0.03 -1.86
C SER A 61 -5.06 -0.19 -2.58
N PHE A 62 -6.11 -0.50 -1.84
CA PHE A 62 -7.44 -0.67 -2.40
C PHE A 62 -8.48 -0.03 -1.47
N SER A 63 -9.17 0.99 -1.98
CA SER A 63 -10.27 1.65 -1.28
C SER A 63 -11.36 2.11 -2.26
N TRP A 64 -11.03 3.07 -3.13
CA TRP A 64 -11.95 3.67 -4.10
C TRP A 64 -11.73 3.19 -5.54
N GLY A 65 -10.70 2.36 -5.79
CA GLY A 65 -10.29 1.93 -7.14
C GLY A 65 -11.05 0.73 -7.67
N GLY A 66 -12.21 0.36 -7.12
CA GLY A 66 -12.92 -0.82 -7.57
C GLY A 66 -14.23 -1.09 -6.86
N MET A 67 -14.75 -2.28 -7.06
CA MET A 67 -15.91 -2.84 -6.38
C MET A 67 -15.53 -4.15 -5.71
N ILE A 68 -16.21 -4.48 -4.64
CA ILE A 68 -16.02 -5.73 -3.89
C ILE A 68 -17.38 -6.42 -3.79
N ASP A 69 -17.44 -7.73 -3.97
CA ASP A 69 -18.64 -8.48 -3.63
C ASP A 69 -18.94 -8.31 -2.13
N PHE A 70 -20.16 -7.88 -1.84
CA PHE A 70 -20.50 -7.52 -0.46
C PHE A 70 -20.59 -8.76 0.45
N SER A 71 -21.01 -9.89 -0.09
CA SER A 71 -21.09 -11.14 0.66
C SER A 71 -19.69 -11.64 1.02
N PHE A 72 -18.76 -11.57 0.06
CA PHE A 72 -17.35 -11.86 0.26
C PHE A 72 -16.75 -10.94 1.34
N LEU A 73 -16.95 -9.61 1.24
CA LEU A 73 -16.45 -8.65 2.22
C LEU A 73 -17.00 -8.92 3.64
N LYS A 74 -18.28 -9.28 3.75
CA LYS A 74 -18.91 -9.64 5.03
C LYS A 74 -18.29 -10.90 5.64
N GLN A 75 -18.03 -11.92 4.84
CA GLN A 75 -17.38 -13.16 5.30
C GLN A 75 -15.98 -12.90 5.84
N LEU A 76 -15.20 -12.04 5.19
CA LEU A 76 -13.87 -11.64 5.62
C LEU A 76 -13.86 -10.86 6.93
N LYS A 77 -14.94 -10.21 7.30
CA LYS A 77 -15.02 -9.27 8.43
C LYS A 77 -13.93 -8.20 8.39
N LEU A 78 -13.41 -7.92 7.18
CA LEU A 78 -12.30 -7.01 6.95
C LEU A 78 -12.70 -5.57 7.25
N LYS A 79 -11.85 -4.88 8.01
CA LYS A 79 -12.02 -3.47 8.37
C LYS A 79 -10.72 -2.71 8.16
N PHE A 80 -10.83 -1.40 7.97
CA PHE A 80 -9.68 -0.52 8.02
C PHE A 80 -9.11 -0.44 9.43
N ILE A 81 -7.78 -0.46 9.54
CA ILE A 81 -7.09 -0.27 10.84
C ILE A 81 -7.22 1.21 11.23
N ASN A 82 -7.69 1.43 12.45
CA ASN A 82 -7.85 2.80 12.96
C ASN A 82 -6.50 3.44 13.35
N LYS A 83 -6.44 4.77 13.29
CA LYS A 83 -5.32 5.60 13.77
C LYS A 83 -3.96 5.31 13.11
N ILE A 84 -3.95 4.75 11.90
CA ILE A 84 -2.76 4.64 11.07
C ILE A 84 -2.93 5.42 9.76
N ILE A 85 -1.83 5.69 9.09
CA ILE A 85 -1.83 6.22 7.72
C ILE A 85 -1.61 5.09 6.72
N ASN A 86 -2.19 5.23 5.52
CA ASN A 86 -2.20 4.22 4.48
C ASN A 86 -2.87 2.90 4.92
N GLU A 87 -3.98 3.03 5.62
CA GLU A 87 -4.86 1.92 6.06
C GLU A 87 -5.40 1.09 4.88
N ASP A 88 -5.52 1.72 3.71
CA ASP A 88 -5.91 1.12 2.44
C ASP A 88 -4.94 0.04 1.95
N ILE A 89 -3.69 0.08 2.39
CA ILE A 89 -2.67 -0.92 2.04
C ILE A 89 -2.93 -2.24 2.76
N HIS A 90 -3.14 -2.21 4.08
CA HIS A 90 -3.49 -3.42 4.83
C HIS A 90 -4.78 -4.02 4.28
N PHE A 91 -5.80 -3.17 4.13
CA PHE A 91 -7.10 -3.57 3.60
C PHE A 91 -6.96 -4.24 2.23
N GLY A 92 -6.26 -3.60 1.29
CA GLY A 92 -6.04 -4.15 -0.05
C GLY A 92 -5.26 -5.46 -0.06
N MET A 93 -4.24 -5.60 0.80
CA MET A 93 -3.47 -6.85 0.87
C MET A 93 -4.29 -8.01 1.40
N VAL A 94 -5.05 -7.81 2.48
CA VAL A 94 -5.93 -8.86 3.02
C VAL A 94 -7.02 -9.20 2.01
N LEU A 95 -7.66 -8.18 1.40
CA LEU A 95 -8.68 -8.37 0.38
C LEU A 95 -8.18 -9.23 -0.78
N PHE A 96 -7.05 -8.85 -1.38
CA PHE A 96 -6.48 -9.56 -2.53
C PHE A 96 -5.95 -10.95 -2.16
N ALA A 97 -5.37 -11.12 -0.97
CA ALA A 97 -4.91 -12.42 -0.50
C ALA A 97 -6.04 -13.41 -0.25
N SER A 98 -7.24 -12.92 0.05
CA SER A 98 -8.42 -13.74 0.37
C SER A 98 -9.32 -13.99 -0.83
N ALA A 99 -9.17 -13.23 -1.92
CA ALA A 99 -9.97 -13.39 -3.12
C ALA A 99 -9.59 -14.65 -3.90
N ASP A 100 -10.56 -15.25 -4.57
CA ASP A 100 -10.31 -16.29 -5.57
C ASP A 100 -10.10 -15.67 -6.95
N SER A 101 -10.79 -14.56 -7.24
CA SER A 101 -10.76 -13.91 -8.54
C SER A 101 -10.81 -12.38 -8.45
N ILE A 102 -10.04 -11.74 -9.33
CA ILE A 102 -9.94 -10.29 -9.47
C ILE A 102 -10.20 -9.94 -10.94
N TYR A 103 -11.29 -9.22 -11.20
CA TYR A 103 -11.58 -8.70 -12.54
C TYR A 103 -10.87 -7.36 -12.77
N ILE A 104 -10.04 -7.30 -13.78
CA ILE A 104 -9.34 -6.09 -14.20
C ILE A 104 -10.16 -5.37 -15.25
N LEU A 105 -10.52 -4.12 -14.99
CA LEU A 105 -11.27 -3.26 -15.89
C LEU A 105 -10.44 -1.97 -16.16
N PRO A 106 -9.60 -1.92 -17.20
CA PRO A 106 -8.71 -0.78 -17.46
C PRO A 106 -9.47 0.43 -18.04
N LYS A 107 -10.60 0.77 -17.43
CA LYS A 107 -11.41 1.95 -17.76
C LYS A 107 -11.33 2.95 -16.61
N ARG A 108 -11.13 4.21 -16.94
CA ARG A 108 -11.08 5.31 -15.97
C ARG A 108 -12.49 5.66 -15.50
N LEU A 109 -12.93 5.00 -14.41
CA LEU A 109 -14.27 5.16 -13.86
C LEU A 109 -14.33 6.03 -12.62
N TYR A 110 -13.18 6.41 -12.05
CA TYR A 110 -13.08 7.28 -10.88
C TYR A 110 -12.29 8.54 -11.23
N LEU A 111 -12.78 9.69 -10.78
CA LEU A 111 -12.12 10.98 -10.91
C LEU A 111 -11.45 11.35 -9.58
N CYS A 112 -10.14 11.16 -9.52
CA CYS A 112 -9.35 11.48 -8.34
C CYS A 112 -9.00 12.97 -8.34
N ARG A 113 -9.63 13.75 -7.45
CA ARG A 113 -9.37 15.18 -7.32
C ARG A 113 -8.11 15.43 -6.48
N LEU A 114 -7.12 16.04 -7.08
CA LEU A 114 -5.90 16.50 -6.42
C LEU A 114 -6.04 17.97 -6.04
N ARG A 115 -5.91 18.26 -4.76
CA ARG A 115 -6.08 19.61 -4.20
C ARG A 115 -4.96 19.96 -3.22
N ALA A 116 -4.60 21.23 -3.12
CA ALA A 116 -3.53 21.73 -2.25
C ALA A 116 -3.74 21.36 -0.76
N ASN A 117 -4.99 21.30 -0.31
CA ASN A 117 -5.35 20.99 1.08
C ASN A 117 -5.70 19.52 1.33
N SER A 118 -5.28 18.60 0.45
CA SER A 118 -5.47 17.17 0.66
C SER A 118 -4.65 16.68 1.88
N ILE A 119 -5.20 15.68 2.59
CA ILE A 119 -4.46 14.96 3.66
C ILE A 119 -3.19 14.32 3.11
N SER A 120 -3.19 13.89 1.85
CA SER A 120 -2.03 13.34 1.16
C SER A 120 -1.00 14.39 0.75
N ASN A 121 -1.32 15.68 0.83
CA ASN A 121 -0.36 16.75 0.58
C ASN A 121 0.49 16.98 1.83
N HIS A 122 1.73 16.48 1.78
CA HIS A 122 2.65 16.50 2.91
C HIS A 122 3.30 17.87 3.19
N ASP A 123 3.08 18.86 2.33
CA ASP A 123 3.70 20.20 2.44
C ASP A 123 2.96 21.11 3.43
N LYS A 124 1.75 20.73 3.84
CA LYS A 124 0.98 21.53 4.80
C LYS A 124 1.63 21.53 6.17
N LYS A 125 1.96 22.73 6.67
CA LYS A 125 2.45 22.92 8.04
C LYS A 125 1.35 22.55 9.04
N VAL A 126 1.61 21.53 9.85
CA VAL A 126 0.71 21.14 10.96
C VAL A 126 0.96 22.08 12.15
N THR A 127 -0.11 22.61 12.70
CA THR A 127 -0.13 23.45 13.89
C THR A 127 -1.20 22.93 14.85
N LYS A 128 -1.21 23.44 16.08
CA LYS A 128 -2.24 23.07 17.07
C LYS A 128 -3.67 23.35 16.59
N ALA A 129 -3.85 24.38 15.76
CA ALA A 129 -5.16 24.77 15.23
C ALA A 129 -5.68 23.87 14.10
N ASN A 130 -4.80 23.14 13.40
CA ASN A 130 -5.18 22.30 12.25
C ASN A 130 -4.77 20.83 12.36
N VAL A 131 -4.30 20.40 13.52
CA VAL A 131 -3.96 19.01 13.78
C VAL A 131 -5.23 18.14 13.77
N SER A 132 -5.20 17.03 13.02
CA SER A 132 -6.33 16.10 12.97
C SER A 132 -6.45 15.33 14.29
N GLU A 133 -7.68 14.98 14.68
CA GLU A 133 -7.97 14.29 15.94
C GLU A 133 -7.16 13.00 16.11
N TYR A 134 -7.05 12.18 15.05
CA TYR A 134 -6.29 10.92 15.11
C TYR A 134 -4.77 11.10 15.30
N PHE A 135 -4.26 12.32 15.09
CA PHE A 135 -2.83 12.66 15.17
C PHE A 135 -2.49 13.49 16.42
N LYS A 136 -3.50 14.05 17.09
CA LYS A 136 -3.37 15.00 18.18
C LYS A 136 -2.52 14.45 19.33
N ASP A 137 -2.81 13.26 19.81
CA ASP A 137 -2.10 12.63 20.93
C ASP A 137 -0.59 12.51 20.65
N LEU A 138 -0.23 12.11 19.43
CA LEU A 138 1.18 12.02 19.02
C LEU A 138 1.82 13.40 18.88
N TYR A 139 1.09 14.37 18.35
CA TYR A 139 1.58 15.73 18.20
C TYR A 139 1.90 16.35 19.57
N GLU A 140 1.02 16.20 20.55
CA GLU A 140 1.22 16.66 21.91
C GLU A 140 2.37 15.92 22.61
N PHE A 141 2.44 14.59 22.48
CA PHE A 141 3.51 13.78 23.04
C PHE A 141 4.90 14.19 22.58
N PHE A 142 5.03 14.58 21.31
CA PHE A 142 6.29 15.08 20.74
C PHE A 142 6.52 16.57 20.96
N GLY A 143 5.80 17.20 21.91
CA GLY A 143 5.98 18.62 22.27
C GLY A 143 5.65 19.55 21.10
N GLU A 144 4.58 19.23 20.37
CA GLU A 144 4.11 19.99 19.20
C GLU A 144 5.11 19.99 18.01
N ASN A 145 6.08 19.06 18.02
CA ASN A 145 7.00 18.85 16.90
C ASN A 145 6.31 18.00 15.81
N ALA A 146 5.60 18.68 14.91
CA ALA A 146 4.84 18.03 13.85
C ALA A 146 5.69 17.12 12.95
N LYS A 147 6.95 17.47 12.68
CA LYS A 147 7.85 16.69 11.82
C LYS A 147 8.20 15.35 12.48
N GLU A 148 8.58 15.38 13.75
CA GLU A 148 8.94 14.17 14.50
C GLU A 148 7.71 13.27 14.70
N ALA A 149 6.57 13.85 15.11
CA ALA A 149 5.31 13.15 15.28
C ALA A 149 4.83 12.48 13.97
N LYS A 150 4.88 13.19 12.82
CA LYS A 150 4.55 12.61 11.49
C LYS A 150 5.48 11.46 11.12
N ASN A 151 6.79 11.61 11.36
CA ASN A 151 7.75 10.56 11.05
C ASN A 151 7.54 9.33 11.94
N TYR A 152 7.23 9.55 13.22
CA TYR A 152 6.86 8.46 14.13
C TYR A 152 5.58 7.78 13.67
N LEU A 153 4.52 8.52 13.35
CA LEU A 153 3.27 7.95 12.86
C LEU A 153 3.49 7.09 11.61
N LYS A 154 4.34 7.55 10.66
CA LYS A 154 4.72 6.74 9.49
C LYS A 154 5.41 5.41 9.88
N ALA A 155 6.31 5.44 10.85
CA ALA A 155 7.00 4.25 11.31
C ALA A 155 6.05 3.32 12.09
N ALA A 156 5.23 3.88 12.95
CA ALA A 156 4.21 3.16 13.72
C ALA A 156 3.19 2.48 12.80
N SER A 157 2.64 3.19 11.82
CA SER A 157 1.71 2.64 10.85
C SER A 157 2.28 1.43 10.10
N ARG A 158 3.55 1.52 9.67
CA ARG A 158 4.24 0.40 9.01
C ARG A 158 4.46 -0.80 9.93
N MET A 159 4.77 -0.54 11.19
CA MET A 159 4.93 -1.61 12.19
C MET A 159 3.59 -2.30 12.46
N ILE A 160 2.53 -1.54 12.68
CA ILE A 160 1.18 -2.06 12.91
C ILE A 160 0.72 -2.86 11.67
N THR A 161 0.84 -2.30 10.46
CA THR A 161 0.53 -3.02 9.22
C THR A 161 1.29 -4.34 9.10
N ALA A 162 2.60 -4.36 9.43
CA ALA A 162 3.39 -5.58 9.36
C ALA A 162 2.92 -6.63 10.37
N LEU A 163 2.59 -6.22 11.60
CA LEU A 163 2.07 -7.11 12.65
C LEU A 163 0.73 -7.72 12.27
N GLU A 164 -0.21 -6.91 11.78
CA GLU A 164 -1.53 -7.37 11.34
C GLU A 164 -1.43 -8.33 10.13
N LEU A 165 -0.55 -8.05 9.18
CA LEU A 165 -0.30 -8.95 8.05
C LEU A 165 0.34 -10.28 8.50
N ILE A 166 1.29 -10.25 9.45
CA ILE A 166 1.88 -11.47 10.02
C ILE A 166 0.79 -12.31 10.68
N GLU A 167 -0.08 -11.68 11.46
CA GLU A 167 -1.19 -12.35 12.13
C GLU A 167 -2.15 -12.96 11.10
N PHE A 168 -2.60 -12.19 10.13
CA PHE A 168 -3.46 -12.68 9.06
C PHE A 168 -2.88 -13.88 8.32
N PHE A 169 -1.59 -13.83 7.96
CA PHE A 169 -0.96 -14.90 7.17
C PHE A 169 -0.58 -16.16 7.97
N LYS A 170 -0.74 -16.19 9.28
CA LYS A 170 -0.46 -17.40 10.09
C LYS A 170 -1.30 -18.60 9.63
N ASP A 171 -2.57 -18.37 9.41
CA ASP A 171 -3.54 -19.43 9.15
C ASP A 171 -3.84 -19.61 7.64
N GLN A 172 -3.27 -18.75 6.79
CA GLN A 172 -3.48 -18.78 5.35
C GLN A 172 -2.59 -19.84 4.71
N LYS A 173 -3.21 -20.90 4.14
CA LYS A 173 -2.49 -22.02 3.50
C LYS A 173 -2.69 -22.10 1.99
N ASN A 174 -3.67 -21.37 1.43
CA ASN A 174 -3.94 -21.42 -0.01
C ASN A 174 -2.84 -20.71 -0.83
N GLU A 175 -2.64 -21.15 -2.06
CA GLU A 175 -1.59 -20.67 -2.94
C GLU A 175 -1.69 -19.17 -3.26
N ASN A 176 -2.90 -18.63 -3.39
CA ASN A 176 -3.14 -17.22 -3.66
C ASN A 176 -2.63 -16.35 -2.50
N SER A 177 -3.02 -16.70 -1.28
CA SER A 177 -2.55 -15.99 -0.07
C SER A 177 -1.03 -16.09 0.10
N GLN A 178 -0.45 -17.28 -0.15
CA GLN A 178 1.00 -17.47 -0.04
C GLN A 178 1.74 -16.62 -1.08
N ALA A 179 1.26 -16.52 -2.31
CA ALA A 179 1.86 -15.67 -3.34
C ALA A 179 1.85 -14.17 -2.94
N ILE A 180 0.76 -13.68 -2.38
CA ILE A 180 0.67 -12.30 -1.86
C ILE A 180 1.62 -12.10 -0.67
N LYS A 181 1.65 -13.05 0.28
CA LYS A 181 2.57 -13.04 1.42
C LYS A 181 4.03 -12.90 0.97
N GLU A 182 4.46 -13.77 0.06
CA GLU A 182 5.84 -13.80 -0.43
C GLU A 182 6.23 -12.52 -1.18
N ALA A 183 5.30 -11.98 -1.98
CA ALA A 183 5.55 -10.77 -2.77
C ALA A 183 5.66 -9.49 -1.92
N PHE A 184 4.88 -9.39 -0.84
CA PHE A 184 4.69 -8.10 -0.17
C PHE A 184 5.12 -8.06 1.30
N LEU A 185 4.90 -9.14 2.09
CA LEU A 185 5.21 -9.12 3.53
C LEU A 185 6.66 -8.76 3.85
N PRO A 186 7.68 -9.27 3.15
CA PRO A 186 9.07 -8.92 3.44
C PRO A 186 9.38 -7.43 3.34
N PHE A 187 8.73 -6.74 2.41
CA PHE A 187 8.86 -5.29 2.27
C PHE A 187 8.31 -4.54 3.49
N TYR A 188 7.13 -4.92 3.98
CA TYR A 188 6.51 -4.26 5.14
C TYR A 188 7.25 -4.57 6.43
N VAL A 189 7.70 -5.81 6.63
CA VAL A 189 8.56 -6.19 7.75
C VAL A 189 9.85 -5.35 7.76
N LYS A 190 10.50 -5.17 6.60
CA LYS A 190 11.69 -4.31 6.50
C LYS A 190 11.36 -2.85 6.83
N LYS A 191 10.23 -2.33 6.37
CA LYS A 191 9.77 -0.96 6.66
C LYS A 191 9.41 -0.77 8.14
N ALA A 192 8.87 -1.79 8.80
CA ALA A 192 8.55 -1.78 10.23
C ALA A 192 9.80 -1.52 11.11
N LEU A 193 10.99 -1.94 10.65
CA LEU A 193 12.25 -1.66 11.36
C LEU A 193 12.57 -0.17 11.54
N MET A 194 11.88 0.72 10.82
CA MET A 194 12.05 2.17 11.00
C MET A 194 11.72 2.63 12.42
N ILE A 195 10.88 1.90 13.15
CA ILE A 195 10.54 2.22 14.55
C ILE A 195 11.79 2.27 15.45
N LYS A 196 12.83 1.51 15.14
CA LYS A 196 14.10 1.50 15.89
C LYS A 196 14.81 2.86 15.95
N LYS A 197 14.54 3.74 14.96
CA LYS A 197 15.21 5.05 14.86
C LYS A 197 14.71 6.07 15.88
N PHE A 198 13.57 5.83 16.49
CA PHE A 198 12.97 6.76 17.43
C PHE A 198 13.46 6.49 18.86
N LYS A 199 13.89 7.53 19.57
CA LYS A 199 14.21 7.42 21.00
C LYS A 199 12.96 7.24 21.83
N LYS A 200 11.92 8.05 21.57
CA LYS A 200 10.60 8.00 22.18
C LYS A 200 9.69 7.04 21.40
N ASP A 201 8.95 6.20 22.10
CA ASP A 201 8.04 5.21 21.51
C ASP A 201 6.73 5.14 22.30
N PRO A 202 5.84 6.14 22.15
CA PRO A 202 4.61 6.23 22.95
C PRO A 202 3.65 5.07 22.74
N LEU A 203 3.79 4.30 21.64
CA LEU A 203 2.94 3.15 21.36
C LEU A 203 3.60 1.80 21.72
N ASN A 204 4.78 1.82 22.35
CA ASN A 204 5.54 0.63 22.78
C ASN A 204 5.78 -0.39 21.65
N LEU A 205 5.92 0.09 20.40
CA LEU A 205 6.04 -0.78 19.23
C LEU A 205 7.40 -1.44 19.11
N LYS A 206 8.44 -0.92 19.78
CA LYS A 206 9.75 -1.56 19.81
C LYS A 206 9.72 -2.92 20.50
N GLU A 207 8.85 -3.10 21.49
CA GLU A 207 8.65 -4.38 22.18
C GLU A 207 8.11 -5.48 21.23
N LYS A 208 7.49 -5.09 20.11
CA LYS A 208 6.98 -6.00 19.09
C LYS A 208 8.03 -6.42 18.05
N LEU A 209 9.25 -5.86 18.09
CA LEU A 209 10.33 -6.21 17.15
C LEU A 209 10.65 -7.72 17.10
N PRO A 210 10.63 -8.48 18.20
CA PRO A 210 10.84 -9.94 18.15
C PRO A 210 9.83 -10.66 17.26
N ILE A 211 8.58 -10.18 17.17
CA ILE A 211 7.52 -10.79 16.35
C ILE A 211 7.86 -10.69 14.86
N ILE A 212 8.42 -9.56 14.40
CA ILE A 212 8.74 -9.37 12.98
C ILE A 212 10.08 -9.96 12.58
N LYS A 213 10.98 -10.25 13.56
CA LYS A 213 12.33 -10.73 13.29
C LYS A 213 12.42 -11.98 12.42
N PRO A 214 11.58 -13.04 12.62
CA PRO A 214 11.61 -14.25 11.80
C PRO A 214 11.28 -14.01 10.32
N PHE A 215 10.57 -12.92 10.00
CA PHE A 215 10.13 -12.58 8.66
C PHE A 215 11.08 -11.66 7.91
N ILE A 216 12.21 -11.27 8.54
CA ILE A 216 13.24 -10.47 7.88
C ILE A 216 14.01 -11.38 6.92
N GLN A 217 13.69 -11.27 5.65
CA GLN A 217 14.47 -11.97 4.62
C GLN A 217 15.86 -11.34 4.49
N THR A 218 16.90 -12.15 4.75
CA THR A 218 18.30 -11.74 4.66
C THR A 218 18.86 -11.83 3.22
N LYS A 219 18.11 -12.41 2.27
CA LYS A 219 18.67 -12.91 1.00
C LYS A 219 18.80 -11.89 -0.15
N ILE A 220 18.27 -10.68 -0.07
CA ILE A 220 18.62 -9.60 -1.03
C ILE A 220 18.50 -8.27 -0.29
N PRO A 221 19.57 -7.53 -0.07
CA PRO A 221 19.49 -6.17 0.44
C PRO A 221 18.62 -5.33 -0.51
N TYR A 222 17.60 -4.69 0.02
CA TYR A 222 16.71 -3.79 -0.74
C TYR A 222 17.49 -2.74 -1.55
N ASP A 223 18.66 -2.36 -1.04
CA ASP A 223 19.54 -1.41 -1.69
C ASP A 223 20.19 -1.99 -2.94
N LEU A 224 20.55 -3.29 -2.96
CA LEU A 224 21.02 -3.99 -4.16
C LEU A 224 19.90 -4.14 -5.20
N TRP A 225 18.64 -4.38 -4.78
CA TRP A 225 17.51 -4.40 -5.70
C TRP A 225 17.24 -3.01 -6.31
N LYS A 226 17.31 -1.93 -5.52
CA LYS A 226 17.22 -0.55 -6.05
C LYS A 226 18.35 -0.22 -7.02
N ILE A 227 19.58 -0.66 -6.71
CA ILE A 227 20.72 -0.52 -7.59
C ILE A 227 20.50 -1.31 -8.87
N TRP A 228 20.02 -2.55 -8.77
CA TRP A 228 19.69 -3.38 -9.93
C TRP A 228 18.59 -2.76 -10.80
N GLN A 229 17.52 -2.20 -10.20
CA GLN A 229 16.47 -1.48 -10.96
C GLN A 229 17.00 -0.21 -11.65
N LYS A 230 17.91 0.53 -11.01
CA LYS A 230 18.56 1.68 -11.65
C LYS A 230 19.44 1.25 -12.82
N ILE A 231 20.22 0.18 -12.64
CA ILE A 231 21.08 -0.38 -13.70
C ILE A 231 20.20 -0.89 -14.85
N LYS A 232 19.13 -1.62 -14.57
CA LYS A 232 18.19 -2.10 -15.59
C LYS A 232 17.57 -0.94 -16.37
N GLY A 233 17.12 0.12 -15.69
CA GLY A 233 16.56 1.31 -16.35
C GLY A 233 17.58 2.07 -17.20
N ILE A 234 18.87 2.00 -16.89
CA ILE A 234 19.95 2.54 -17.72
C ILE A 234 20.20 1.63 -18.93
N LEU A 235 20.23 0.32 -18.74
CA LEU A 235 20.41 -0.66 -19.82
C LEU A 235 19.25 -0.63 -20.82
N ASP A 236 18.02 -0.50 -20.34
CA ASP A 236 16.85 -0.37 -21.21
C ASP A 236 16.90 0.91 -22.07
N LYS A 237 17.42 2.02 -21.51
CA LYS A 237 17.65 3.26 -22.28
C LYS A 237 18.76 3.13 -23.34
N ILE A 238 19.82 2.38 -23.03
CA ILE A 238 20.93 2.14 -23.97
C ILE A 238 20.49 1.23 -25.14
N ASN A 239 19.64 0.25 -24.85
CA ASN A 239 19.10 -0.66 -25.88
C ASN A 239 18.02 -0.01 -26.77
N PHE A 240 17.39 1.08 -26.33
CA PHE A 240 16.48 1.88 -27.15
C PHE A 240 17.18 2.92 -28.02
N ALA A 241 18.48 3.16 -27.80
CA ALA A 241 19.29 4.13 -28.56
C ALA A 241 20.14 3.46 -29.64
N LYS A 242 19.99 2.15 -29.88
CA LYS A 242 20.51 1.39 -31.03
C LYS A 242 19.36 0.97 -31.92
#